data_7294619d2363771edbd3f5ea1e7578b8
#
_entry.id   7294619d2363771edbd3f5ea1e7578b8
#
_cell.length_a   1.000
_cell.length_b   1.000
_cell.length_c   1.000
_cell.angle_alpha   90.00
_cell.angle_beta   90.00
_cell.angle_gamma   90.00
#
_symmetry.space_group_name_H-M   'P 1'
#
loop_
_entity.id
_entity.type
_entity.pdbx_description
1 polymer ?
#
loop_
_entity_poly.entity_id
_entity_poly.type
_entity_poly.pdbx_seq_one_letter_code
_entity_poly.pdbx_strand_id
1 'polypeptide(L)'
;MKLYKKSFKGIALAAFSVLALSACSDWTDSESIKLKEPGIDEQSPELYAKYLKNLQEYKNSDHKIVYGWFDNSEKVPFSRGQHMSDVPDSLDVIIATTPDLVEFELEDIANVHEKGTKVFYSISYDNILKEHTDKVKEGTETSAFSAYLSAELNRLIALEAPFDGIVAEYRGSNPIYM
;
A
#
# COMPACT_ATOMS: atom_id res chain seq x y z
N MET A 1 46.16 -64.91 -4.72
CA MET A 1 44.88 -64.58 -4.07
C MET A 1 44.97 -63.43 -3.05
N LYS A 2 45.97 -62.52 -3.16
CA LYS A 2 46.12 -61.37 -2.23
C LYS A 2 45.80 -60.00 -2.86
N LEU A 3 45.66 -59.87 -4.15
CA LEU A 3 45.37 -58.62 -4.83
C LEU A 3 43.89 -58.23 -4.84
N TYR A 4 42.98 -59.21 -4.75
CA TYR A 4 41.52 -58.97 -4.75
C TYR A 4 41.01 -58.37 -3.46
N LYS A 5 41.65 -58.63 -2.32
CA LYS A 5 41.25 -58.10 -1.03
C LYS A 5 41.53 -56.59 -0.81
N LYS A 6 42.58 -56.08 -1.49
CA LYS A 6 42.94 -54.65 -1.40
C LYS A 6 42.03 -53.75 -2.27
N SER A 7 41.59 -54.27 -3.39
CA SER A 7 40.67 -53.53 -4.28
C SER A 7 39.30 -53.39 -3.66
N PHE A 8 38.79 -54.41 -2.95
CA PHE A 8 37.46 -54.35 -2.33
C PHE A 8 37.37 -53.36 -1.17
N LYS A 9 38.46 -53.17 -0.41
CA LYS A 9 38.52 -52.17 0.66
C LYS A 9 38.57 -50.77 0.12
N GLY A 10 39.21 -50.51 -1.03
CA GLY A 10 39.23 -49.21 -1.68
C GLY A 10 37.87 -48.82 -2.24
N ILE A 11 37.17 -49.74 -2.88
CA ILE A 11 35.83 -49.54 -3.42
C ILE A 11 34.77 -49.28 -2.31
N ALA A 12 34.87 -50.03 -1.22
CA ALA A 12 33.99 -49.85 -0.06
C ALA A 12 34.21 -48.47 0.63
N LEU A 13 35.48 -48.04 0.72
CA LEU A 13 35.79 -46.70 1.29
C LEU A 13 35.33 -45.57 0.40
N ALA A 14 35.45 -45.71 -0.92
CA ALA A 14 34.98 -44.72 -1.90
C ALA A 14 33.44 -44.64 -1.91
N ALA A 15 32.75 -45.77 -1.84
CA ALA A 15 31.29 -45.80 -1.76
C ALA A 15 30.75 -45.14 -0.48
N PHE A 16 31.43 -45.32 0.66
CA PHE A 16 31.04 -44.71 1.93
C PHE A 16 31.28 -43.20 1.94
N SER A 17 32.31 -42.70 1.31
CA SER A 17 32.58 -41.26 1.18
C SER A 17 31.56 -40.53 0.28
N VAL A 18 31.04 -41.17 -0.76
CA VAL A 18 30.01 -40.59 -1.65
C VAL A 18 28.65 -40.50 -0.92
N LEU A 19 28.32 -41.50 -0.08
CA LEU A 19 27.09 -41.47 0.72
C LEU A 19 27.11 -40.41 1.84
N ALA A 20 28.30 -40.09 2.37
CA ALA A 20 28.43 -39.05 3.39
C ALA A 20 28.29 -37.63 2.83
N LEU A 21 28.52 -37.40 1.55
CA LEU A 21 28.39 -36.08 0.89
C LEU A 21 26.96 -35.78 0.44
N SER A 22 26.11 -36.78 0.29
CA SER A 22 24.70 -36.57 -0.07
C SER A 22 23.78 -36.26 1.13
N ALA A 23 24.28 -36.44 2.36
CA ALA A 23 23.51 -36.16 3.58
C ALA A 23 23.53 -34.67 4.01
N CYS A 24 24.29 -33.81 3.31
CA CYS A 24 24.40 -32.38 3.67
C CYS A 24 23.57 -31.43 2.79
N SER A 25 22.78 -31.94 1.85
CA SER A 25 21.97 -31.07 0.98
C SER A 25 20.71 -30.52 1.65
N ASP A 26 20.26 -31.16 2.72
CA ASP A 26 19.02 -30.76 3.41
C ASP A 26 19.22 -29.66 4.48
N TRP A 27 20.48 -29.27 4.75
CA TRP A 27 20.75 -28.29 5.82
C TRP A 27 20.95 -26.85 5.32
N THR A 28 20.86 -26.63 4.01
CA THR A 28 21.05 -25.30 3.41
C THR A 28 19.79 -24.70 2.79
N ASP A 29 18.69 -25.44 2.74
CA ASP A 29 17.41 -24.85 2.44
C ASP A 29 16.92 -24.13 3.72
N SER A 30 17.20 -22.82 3.78
CA SER A 30 16.54 -21.97 4.75
C SER A 30 15.04 -21.95 4.40
N GLU A 31 14.27 -22.84 5.03
CA GLU A 31 12.83 -22.68 5.03
C GLU A 31 12.52 -21.30 5.59
N SER A 32 12.02 -20.42 4.75
CA SER A 32 11.48 -19.14 5.23
C SER A 32 10.28 -19.47 6.12
N ILE A 33 10.54 -19.59 7.42
CA ILE A 33 9.46 -19.66 8.42
C ILE A 33 8.75 -18.32 8.27
N LYS A 34 7.57 -18.33 7.66
CA LYS A 34 6.65 -17.20 7.73
C LYS A 34 6.19 -17.11 9.19
N LEU A 35 6.97 -16.41 10.01
CA LEU A 35 6.52 -15.99 11.33
C LEU A 35 5.37 -15.02 11.10
N LYS A 36 4.15 -15.51 11.11
CA LYS A 36 2.99 -14.67 11.26
C LYS A 36 2.97 -14.22 12.72
N GLU A 37 3.57 -13.06 12.99
CA GLU A 37 3.40 -12.44 14.30
C GLU A 37 1.91 -12.06 14.40
N PRO A 38 1.20 -12.56 15.42
CA PRO A 38 -0.19 -12.21 15.64
C PRO A 38 -0.29 -10.69 15.84
N GLY A 39 -1.20 -10.04 15.12
CA GLY A 39 -1.50 -8.63 15.31
C GLY A 39 -1.98 -8.33 16.73
N ILE A 40 -2.04 -7.05 17.10
CA ILE A 40 -2.53 -6.64 18.42
C ILE A 40 -3.99 -7.07 18.62
N ASP A 41 -4.77 -7.07 17.57
CA ASP A 41 -6.15 -7.56 17.47
C ASP A 41 -6.27 -9.05 17.82
N GLU A 42 -5.33 -9.87 17.33
CA GLU A 42 -5.29 -11.33 17.62
C GLU A 42 -4.74 -11.61 19.01
N GLN A 43 -3.78 -10.82 19.53
CA GLN A 43 -3.16 -11.02 20.84
C GLN A 43 -4.09 -10.69 22.00
N SER A 44 -4.91 -9.67 21.88
CA SER A 44 -5.85 -9.22 22.91
C SER A 44 -7.08 -8.54 22.30
N PRO A 45 -8.03 -9.33 21.77
CA PRO A 45 -9.21 -8.78 21.08
C PRO A 45 -10.02 -7.81 21.93
N GLU A 46 -10.15 -8.07 23.24
CA GLU A 46 -10.90 -7.19 24.14
C GLU A 46 -10.23 -5.82 24.34
N LEU A 47 -8.91 -5.80 24.46
CA LEU A 47 -8.15 -4.55 24.59
C LEU A 47 -8.16 -3.79 23.27
N TYR A 48 -8.05 -4.49 22.14
CA TYR A 48 -8.14 -3.87 20.82
C TYR A 48 -9.54 -3.24 20.58
N ALA A 49 -10.61 -3.94 20.88
CA ALA A 49 -11.96 -3.40 20.78
C ALA A 49 -12.16 -2.15 21.66
N LYS A 50 -11.62 -2.15 22.89
CA LYS A 50 -11.65 -0.98 23.77
C LYS A 50 -10.82 0.17 23.19
N TYR A 51 -9.67 -0.12 22.62
CA TYR A 51 -8.83 0.86 21.95
C TYR A 51 -9.57 1.53 20.79
N LEU A 52 -10.14 0.75 19.86
CA LEU A 52 -10.90 1.25 18.72
C LEU A 52 -12.07 2.14 19.17
N LYS A 53 -12.82 1.70 20.18
CA LYS A 53 -13.92 2.49 20.74
C LYS A 53 -13.44 3.85 21.26
N ASN A 54 -12.37 3.87 22.05
CA ASN A 54 -11.82 5.11 22.60
C ASN A 54 -11.29 6.04 21.49
N LEU A 55 -10.66 5.46 20.46
CA LEU A 55 -10.14 6.21 19.32
C LEU A 55 -11.28 6.84 18.49
N GLN A 56 -12.34 6.09 18.24
CA GLN A 56 -13.53 6.58 17.54
C GLN A 56 -14.26 7.66 18.36
N GLU A 57 -14.38 7.47 19.69
CA GLU A 57 -14.96 8.48 20.59
C GLU A 57 -14.12 9.78 20.56
N TYR A 58 -12.79 9.67 20.58
CA TYR A 58 -11.89 10.82 20.44
C TYR A 58 -12.12 11.54 19.11
N LYS A 59 -12.10 10.83 18.00
CA LYS A 59 -12.27 11.41 16.64
C LYS A 59 -13.65 12.03 16.42
N ASN A 60 -14.68 11.58 17.15
CA ASN A 60 -16.02 12.16 17.12
C ASN A 60 -16.21 13.30 18.15
N SER A 61 -15.23 13.55 19.01
CA SER A 61 -15.27 14.65 19.97
C SER A 61 -14.82 15.97 19.34
N ASP A 62 -15.02 17.08 20.06
CA ASP A 62 -14.48 18.37 19.64
C ASP A 62 -12.96 18.42 19.88
N HIS A 63 -12.19 18.43 18.79
CA HIS A 63 -10.72 18.47 18.82
C HIS A 63 -10.18 19.12 17.54
N LYS A 64 -8.87 19.33 17.48
CA LYS A 64 -8.19 19.83 16.28
C LYS A 64 -8.08 18.71 15.25
N ILE A 65 -8.68 18.90 14.09
CA ILE A 65 -8.64 17.94 12.98
C ILE A 65 -7.25 17.93 12.36
N VAL A 66 -6.66 16.74 12.23
CA VAL A 66 -5.34 16.52 11.63
C VAL A 66 -5.48 15.86 10.27
N TYR A 67 -4.98 16.53 9.24
CA TYR A 67 -4.96 16.05 7.86
C TYR A 67 -3.55 15.61 7.49
N GLY A 68 -3.45 14.48 6.79
CA GLY A 68 -2.20 13.99 6.20
C GLY A 68 -2.36 13.71 4.71
N TRP A 69 -1.44 14.25 3.88
CA TRP A 69 -1.31 13.85 2.48
C TRP A 69 -0.55 12.53 2.40
N PHE A 70 -1.11 11.62 1.66
CA PHE A 70 -0.54 10.29 1.44
C PHE A 70 -0.31 10.10 -0.07
N ASP A 71 0.96 9.96 -0.44
CA ASP A 71 1.33 9.66 -1.82
C ASP A 71 1.11 8.18 -2.10
N ASN A 72 0.02 7.89 -2.79
CA ASN A 72 -0.35 6.55 -3.23
C ASN A 72 -0.11 6.32 -4.73
N SER A 73 0.89 6.98 -5.30
CA SER A 73 1.27 6.80 -6.71
C SER A 73 1.92 5.44 -6.98
N GLU A 74 2.61 4.87 -5.99
CA GLU A 74 3.21 3.54 -6.08
C GLU A 74 2.15 2.45 -5.87
N LYS A 75 1.98 1.58 -6.88
CA LYS A 75 0.92 0.57 -6.89
C LYS A 75 1.38 -0.85 -6.51
N VAL A 76 2.68 -0.99 -6.21
CA VAL A 76 3.28 -2.23 -5.70
C VAL A 76 4.01 -1.91 -4.40
N PRO A 77 3.41 -2.18 -3.23
CA PRO A 77 4.00 -1.80 -1.96
C PRO A 77 5.26 -2.65 -1.69
N PHE A 78 6.38 -1.98 -1.44
CA PHE A 78 7.63 -2.63 -1.06
C PHE A 78 8.07 -2.29 0.38
N SER A 79 7.34 -1.42 1.04
CA SER A 79 7.60 -1.00 2.42
C SER A 79 6.32 -0.64 3.15
N ARG A 80 6.36 -0.66 4.49
CA ARG A 80 5.25 -0.24 5.35
C ARG A 80 4.80 1.20 5.11
N GLY A 81 5.74 2.08 4.73
CA GLY A 81 5.41 3.49 4.45
C GLY A 81 4.49 3.72 3.25
N GLN A 82 4.17 2.68 2.49
CA GLN A 82 3.25 2.71 1.36
C GLN A 82 1.85 2.19 1.70
N HIS A 83 1.62 1.85 2.97
CA HIS A 83 0.33 1.43 3.49
C HIS A 83 -0.36 2.54 4.26
N MET A 84 -1.61 2.87 3.90
CA MET A 84 -2.42 3.83 4.66
C MET A 84 -2.74 3.32 6.07
N SER A 85 -2.79 2.01 6.25
CA SER A 85 -3.00 1.36 7.55
C SER A 85 -1.86 1.57 8.54
N ASP A 86 -0.65 1.92 8.06
CA ASP A 86 0.55 2.15 8.87
C ASP A 86 0.77 3.63 9.27
N VAL A 87 -0.13 4.55 8.83
CA VAL A 87 -0.07 5.94 9.28
C VAL A 87 -0.47 6.05 10.76
N PRO A 88 -0.03 7.13 11.47
CA PRO A 88 -0.42 7.33 12.86
C PRO A 88 -1.94 7.37 13.05
N ASP A 89 -2.46 6.62 14.01
CA ASP A 89 -3.88 6.55 14.32
C ASP A 89 -4.49 7.89 14.76
N SER A 90 -3.66 8.87 15.11
CA SER A 90 -4.06 10.24 15.43
C SER A 90 -4.47 11.09 14.22
N LEU A 91 -4.25 10.60 12.98
CA LEU A 91 -4.78 11.27 11.79
C LEU A 91 -6.31 11.10 11.71
N ASP A 92 -7.00 12.21 11.49
CA ASP A 92 -8.45 12.22 11.29
C ASP A 92 -8.81 12.00 9.82
N VAL A 93 -7.99 12.55 8.94
CA VAL A 93 -8.20 12.49 7.49
C VAL A 93 -6.90 12.18 6.77
N ILE A 94 -6.93 11.14 5.94
CA ILE A 94 -5.89 10.85 4.97
C ILE A 94 -6.35 11.39 3.61
N ILE A 95 -5.47 12.12 2.92
CA ILE A 95 -5.74 12.65 1.59
C ILE A 95 -4.86 11.91 0.60
N ALA A 96 -5.43 10.96 -0.13
CA ALA A 96 -4.76 10.24 -1.21
C ALA A 96 -4.48 11.18 -2.40
N THR A 97 -3.30 11.09 -2.99
CA THR A 97 -2.90 11.93 -4.13
C THR A 97 -3.46 11.44 -5.45
N THR A 98 -3.84 10.17 -5.55
CA THR A 98 -4.49 9.59 -6.73
C THR A 98 -5.78 8.87 -6.36
N PRO A 99 -6.85 9.00 -7.17
CA PRO A 99 -8.12 8.33 -6.92
C PRO A 99 -8.15 6.88 -7.39
N ASP A 100 -7.17 6.45 -8.18
CA ASP A 100 -7.09 5.09 -8.70
C ASP A 100 -6.56 4.16 -7.61
N LEU A 101 -7.42 3.29 -7.11
CA LEU A 101 -7.10 2.36 -6.02
C LEU A 101 -6.82 0.95 -6.55
N VAL A 102 -5.88 0.27 -5.92
CA VAL A 102 -5.60 -1.15 -6.10
C VAL A 102 -6.03 -1.95 -4.86
N GLU A 103 -6.01 -3.27 -4.94
CA GLU A 103 -6.59 -4.16 -3.93
C GLU A 103 -6.05 -3.91 -2.51
N PHE A 104 -4.73 -3.77 -2.34
CA PHE A 104 -4.15 -3.53 -1.01
C PHE A 104 -4.56 -2.15 -0.43
N GLU A 105 -4.75 -1.13 -1.28
CA GLU A 105 -5.21 0.18 -0.85
C GLU A 105 -6.68 0.14 -0.38
N LEU A 106 -7.52 -0.71 -1.01
CA LEU A 106 -8.89 -0.93 -0.55
C LEU A 106 -8.92 -1.59 0.83
N GLU A 107 -8.03 -2.56 1.08
CA GLU A 107 -7.87 -3.18 2.40
C GLU A 107 -7.37 -2.17 3.44
N ASP A 108 -6.39 -1.34 3.08
CA ASP A 108 -5.87 -0.28 3.94
C ASP A 108 -6.95 0.73 4.31
N ILE A 109 -7.78 1.15 3.34
CA ILE A 109 -8.90 2.07 3.59
C ILE A 109 -9.90 1.46 4.56
N ALA A 110 -10.25 0.18 4.40
CA ALA A 110 -11.13 -0.52 5.33
C ALA A 110 -10.56 -0.51 6.76
N ASN A 111 -9.26 -0.78 6.91
CA ASN A 111 -8.57 -0.79 8.19
C ASN A 111 -8.53 0.60 8.86
N VAL A 112 -8.31 1.68 8.10
CA VAL A 112 -8.30 3.04 8.67
C VAL A 112 -9.71 3.54 8.97
N HIS A 113 -10.72 3.13 8.21
CA HIS A 113 -12.14 3.40 8.52
C HIS A 113 -12.56 2.75 9.85
N GLU A 114 -12.09 1.52 10.13
CA GLU A 114 -12.33 0.87 11.43
C GLU A 114 -11.80 1.72 12.59
N LYS A 115 -10.70 2.42 12.38
CA LYS A 115 -10.11 3.36 13.36
C LYS A 115 -10.81 4.73 13.40
N GLY A 116 -11.83 4.95 12.58
CA GLY A 116 -12.54 6.23 12.45
C GLY A 116 -11.80 7.30 11.65
N THR A 117 -10.74 6.96 10.96
CA THR A 117 -10.03 7.84 10.03
C THR A 117 -10.79 7.92 8.71
N LYS A 118 -10.96 9.10 8.16
CA LYS A 118 -11.60 9.32 6.86
C LYS A 118 -10.55 9.34 5.76
N VAL A 119 -10.92 8.88 4.57
CA VAL A 119 -10.05 8.91 3.40
C VAL A 119 -10.67 9.77 2.32
N PHE A 120 -9.96 10.83 1.96
CA PHE A 120 -10.31 11.73 0.87
C PHE A 120 -9.32 11.52 -0.28
N TYR A 121 -9.65 12.01 -1.47
CA TYR A 121 -8.68 12.12 -2.53
C TYR A 121 -8.53 13.57 -3.01
N SER A 122 -7.36 13.91 -3.53
CA SER A 122 -7.04 15.22 -4.02
C SER A 122 -7.36 15.35 -5.51
N ILE A 123 -8.05 16.42 -5.88
CA ILE A 123 -8.22 16.85 -7.26
C ILE A 123 -7.36 18.11 -7.47
N SER A 124 -6.29 17.97 -8.25
CA SER A 124 -5.39 19.07 -8.57
C SER A 124 -5.80 19.74 -9.86
N TYR A 125 -6.26 20.98 -9.78
CA TYR A 125 -6.55 21.83 -10.94
C TYR A 125 -5.33 21.97 -11.87
N ASP A 126 -4.15 22.20 -11.29
CA ASP A 126 -2.93 22.41 -12.06
C ASP A 126 -2.52 21.16 -12.84
N ASN A 127 -2.73 19.96 -12.24
CA ASN A 127 -2.47 18.70 -12.92
C ASN A 127 -3.44 18.48 -14.09
N ILE A 128 -4.73 18.75 -13.90
CA ILE A 128 -5.76 18.64 -14.95
C ILE A 128 -5.46 19.64 -16.09
N LEU A 129 -5.06 20.86 -15.75
CA LEU A 129 -4.67 21.88 -16.74
C LEU A 129 -3.45 21.44 -17.54
N LYS A 130 -2.44 20.90 -16.86
CA LYS A 130 -1.23 20.37 -17.51
C LYS A 130 -1.57 19.21 -18.45
N GLU A 131 -2.34 18.24 -17.98
CA GLU A 131 -2.76 17.08 -18.78
C GLU A 131 -3.53 17.50 -20.04
N HIS A 132 -4.50 18.39 -19.90
CA HIS A 132 -5.22 18.95 -21.05
C HIS A 132 -4.28 19.64 -22.04
N THR A 133 -3.35 20.46 -21.52
CA THR A 133 -2.38 21.18 -22.35
C THR A 133 -1.48 20.23 -23.12
N ASP A 134 -1.03 19.16 -22.50
CA ASP A 134 -0.17 18.15 -23.14
C ASP A 134 -0.96 17.36 -24.19
N LYS A 135 -2.19 16.94 -23.91
CA LYS A 135 -3.08 16.28 -24.88
C LYS A 135 -3.40 17.16 -26.10
N VAL A 136 -3.59 18.47 -25.90
CA VAL A 136 -3.79 19.41 -27.01
C VAL A 136 -2.54 19.50 -27.88
N LYS A 137 -1.34 19.58 -27.29
CA LYS A 137 -0.08 19.59 -28.06
C LYS A 137 0.13 18.30 -28.86
N GLU A 138 -0.28 17.17 -28.32
CA GLU A 138 -0.21 15.87 -28.98
C GLU A 138 -1.31 15.68 -30.04
N GLY A 139 -2.28 16.58 -30.10
CA GLY A 139 -3.42 16.52 -31.04
C GLY A 139 -4.45 15.43 -30.64
N THR A 140 -4.42 14.95 -29.43
CA THR A 140 -5.37 13.94 -28.92
C THR A 140 -6.58 14.57 -28.23
N GLU A 141 -6.56 15.88 -27.96
CA GLU A 141 -7.65 16.65 -27.37
C GLU A 141 -7.88 17.95 -28.15
N THR A 142 -9.15 18.29 -28.37
CA THR A 142 -9.57 19.51 -29.12
C THR A 142 -10.60 20.37 -28.38
N SER A 143 -11.11 19.89 -27.24
CA SER A 143 -12.10 20.62 -26.47
C SER A 143 -11.50 21.80 -25.72
N ALA A 144 -12.33 22.80 -25.43
CA ALA A 144 -11.93 23.88 -24.55
C ALA A 144 -11.63 23.35 -23.15
N PHE A 145 -10.66 23.93 -22.46
CA PHE A 145 -10.26 23.49 -21.12
C PHE A 145 -11.43 23.43 -20.13
N SER A 146 -12.38 24.38 -20.19
CA SER A 146 -13.55 24.34 -19.30
C SER A 146 -14.45 23.12 -19.51
N ALA A 147 -14.59 22.65 -20.74
CA ALA A 147 -15.33 21.41 -21.04
C ALA A 147 -14.58 20.17 -20.56
N TYR A 148 -13.27 20.13 -20.79
CA TYR A 148 -12.38 19.07 -20.31
C TYR A 148 -12.39 18.97 -18.77
N LEU A 149 -12.23 20.12 -18.09
CA LEU A 149 -12.29 20.18 -16.62
C LEU A 149 -13.63 19.68 -16.09
N SER A 150 -14.74 20.11 -16.69
CA SER A 150 -16.08 19.67 -16.27
C SER A 150 -16.27 18.17 -16.46
N ALA A 151 -15.80 17.62 -17.57
CA ALA A 151 -15.86 16.18 -17.82
C ALA A 151 -15.02 15.39 -16.81
N GLU A 152 -13.80 15.85 -16.52
CA GLU A 152 -12.91 15.20 -15.56
C GLU A 152 -13.45 15.28 -14.13
N LEU A 153 -13.97 16.42 -13.71
CA LEU A 153 -14.62 16.56 -12.39
C LEU A 153 -15.81 15.62 -12.26
N ASN A 154 -16.67 15.54 -13.29
CA ASN A 154 -17.80 14.62 -13.28
C ASN A 154 -17.34 13.14 -13.21
N ARG A 155 -16.28 12.78 -13.93
CA ARG A 155 -15.69 11.44 -13.86
C ARG A 155 -15.21 11.12 -12.46
N LEU A 156 -14.47 12.04 -11.85
CA LEU A 156 -13.89 11.86 -10.51
C LEU A 156 -14.97 11.79 -9.43
N ILE A 157 -16.00 12.62 -9.50
CA ILE A 157 -17.12 12.63 -8.54
C ILE A 157 -17.97 11.35 -8.66
N ALA A 158 -18.03 10.76 -9.86
CA ALA A 158 -18.79 9.53 -10.11
C ALA A 158 -18.02 8.26 -9.77
N LEU A 159 -16.79 8.35 -9.22
CA LEU A 159 -16.02 7.17 -8.80
C LEU A 159 -16.75 6.43 -7.67
N GLU A 160 -17.08 5.18 -7.92
CA GLU A 160 -17.59 4.24 -6.90
C GLU A 160 -16.42 3.68 -6.07
N ALA A 161 -15.74 4.55 -5.33
CA ALA A 161 -14.61 4.19 -4.50
C ALA A 161 -14.93 4.53 -3.03
N PRO A 162 -14.30 3.88 -2.05
CA PRO A 162 -14.60 4.06 -0.62
C PRO A 162 -14.02 5.37 -0.04
N PHE A 163 -14.10 6.46 -0.80
CA PHE A 163 -13.69 7.78 -0.33
C PHE A 163 -14.83 8.48 0.42
N ASP A 164 -14.48 9.13 1.53
CA ASP A 164 -15.42 9.94 2.33
C ASP A 164 -15.56 11.36 1.80
N GLY A 165 -14.67 11.81 0.92
CA GLY A 165 -14.71 13.16 0.39
C GLY A 165 -13.62 13.49 -0.61
N ILE A 166 -13.62 14.76 -1.02
CA ILE A 166 -12.73 15.30 -2.07
C ILE A 166 -12.05 16.55 -1.53
N VAL A 167 -10.77 16.72 -1.86
CA VAL A 167 -10.01 17.94 -1.63
C VAL A 167 -9.67 18.57 -2.97
N ALA A 168 -10.18 19.78 -3.23
CA ALA A 168 -9.78 20.54 -4.41
C ALA A 168 -8.48 21.30 -4.13
N GLU A 169 -7.45 21.04 -4.93
CA GLU A 169 -6.16 21.70 -4.84
C GLU A 169 -5.96 22.68 -5.98
N TYR A 170 -5.64 23.93 -5.63
CA TYR A 170 -5.28 24.97 -6.57
C TYR A 170 -4.00 25.69 -6.09
N ARG A 171 -2.97 25.65 -6.92
CA ARG A 171 -1.66 26.28 -6.61
C ARG A 171 -1.40 27.52 -7.47
N GLY A 172 -2.42 28.07 -8.09
CA GLY A 172 -2.31 29.25 -8.94
C GLY A 172 -1.73 30.46 -8.20
N SER A 173 -1.05 31.34 -8.96
CA SER A 173 -0.37 32.51 -8.42
C SER A 173 -1.32 33.63 -8.00
N ASN A 174 -2.62 33.56 -8.33
CA ASN A 174 -3.59 34.60 -8.00
C ASN A 174 -4.98 34.00 -7.71
N PRO A 175 -5.37 33.80 -6.44
CA PRO A 175 -6.66 33.24 -6.08
C PRO A 175 -7.86 34.16 -6.35
N ILE A 176 -7.63 35.43 -6.74
CA ILE A 176 -8.70 36.40 -6.99
C ILE A 176 -9.43 36.12 -8.34
N TYR A 177 -8.84 35.33 -9.23
CA TYR A 177 -9.38 34.98 -10.53
C TYR A 177 -9.93 33.54 -10.63
N MET A 178 -10.25 32.92 -9.50
CA MET A 178 -10.99 31.65 -9.45
C MET A 178 -12.48 31.87 -9.60
#